data_85181fc3f98185a2c2757e0cf1d64370
#
_entry.id   85181fc3f98185a2c2757e0cf1d64370
#
_cell.length_a   1.000
_cell.length_b   1.000
_cell.length_c   1.000
_cell.angle_alpha   90.00
_cell.angle_beta   90.00
_cell.angle_gamma   90.00
#
_symmetry.space_group_name_H-M   'P 1'
#
loop_
_entity.id
_entity.type
_entity.pdbx_description
1 polymer ?
#
loop_
_entity_poly.entity_id
_entity_poly.type
_entity_poly.pdbx_seq_one_letter_code
_entity_poly.pdbx_strand_id
1 'polypeptide(L)'
;MSNKIRLDVLLVEQGHMGSRQKAQAVIMAGSVFVDGQRVDKPGTAVPNTAQIEVRGHALPYVSRGGLKLEKAMKTFPLTLTGKVCADIGASTGGFTDCMLQNGAQKVYAVDVGYGQLDWKLRGDPRVVCMERTNARYLTHEQIPQELDFASVDVSFISLGLILPALDGLLSPEGEAVCLVKPQFEAGREKVGKKGVVRDPAVHLEVLEAFLHHAKENHFTVLGITYSPIRGPEGNIEYLGYLRHGQGTPGDFSLPEIVEASHSQLKD
;
A
#
# COMPACT_ATOMS: atom_id res chain seq x y z
N MET A 1 4.50 -43.94 2.60
CA MET A 1 5.26 -42.67 2.54
C MET A 1 4.29 -41.62 2.02
N SER A 2 3.99 -40.57 2.78
CA SER A 2 3.11 -39.51 2.29
C SER A 2 3.81 -38.76 1.16
N ASN A 3 3.15 -38.71 0.00
CA ASN A 3 3.66 -37.99 -1.15
C ASN A 3 3.63 -36.48 -0.81
N LYS A 4 4.77 -35.79 -0.90
CA LYS A 4 4.82 -34.35 -0.65
C LYS A 4 4.41 -33.58 -1.92
N ILE A 5 3.56 -32.57 -1.74
CA ILE A 5 3.07 -31.69 -2.80
C ILE A 5 3.29 -30.23 -2.40
N ARG A 6 3.43 -29.36 -3.37
CA ARG A 6 3.50 -27.91 -3.10
C ARG A 6 2.17 -27.40 -2.52
N LEU A 7 2.26 -26.54 -1.52
CA LEU A 7 1.08 -26.01 -0.84
C LEU A 7 0.14 -25.26 -1.79
N ASP A 8 0.68 -24.47 -2.74
CA ASP A 8 -0.13 -23.75 -3.74
C ASP A 8 -0.90 -24.69 -4.68
N VAL A 9 -0.38 -25.86 -4.93
CA VAL A 9 -1.05 -26.90 -5.73
C VAL A 9 -2.10 -27.63 -4.91
N LEU A 10 -1.75 -28.02 -3.66
CA LEU A 10 -2.65 -28.76 -2.77
C LEU A 10 -3.92 -27.97 -2.44
N LEU A 11 -3.80 -26.64 -2.23
CA LEU A 11 -4.96 -25.76 -2.02
C LEU A 11 -5.97 -25.77 -3.16
N VAL A 12 -5.49 -25.91 -4.40
CA VAL A 12 -6.37 -26.01 -5.57
C VAL A 12 -6.96 -27.41 -5.68
N GLU A 13 -6.16 -28.46 -5.49
CA GLU A 13 -6.63 -29.84 -5.55
C GLU A 13 -7.67 -30.19 -4.48
N GLN A 14 -7.53 -29.64 -3.28
CA GLN A 14 -8.51 -29.78 -2.21
C GLN A 14 -9.72 -28.85 -2.33
N GLY A 15 -9.79 -28.02 -3.38
CA GLY A 15 -10.93 -27.14 -3.65
C GLY A 15 -11.00 -25.89 -2.77
N HIS A 16 -9.97 -25.60 -1.98
CA HIS A 16 -9.91 -24.38 -1.18
C HIS A 16 -9.81 -23.12 -2.03
N MET A 17 -9.17 -23.19 -3.21
CA MET A 17 -8.98 -22.08 -4.14
C MET A 17 -9.27 -22.49 -5.58
N GLY A 18 -9.89 -21.58 -6.34
CA GLY A 18 -10.25 -21.83 -7.74
C GLY A 18 -9.07 -21.72 -8.73
N SER A 19 -7.90 -21.24 -8.29
CA SER A 19 -6.69 -21.19 -9.11
C SER A 19 -5.43 -21.17 -8.26
N ARG A 20 -4.31 -21.61 -8.84
CA ARG A 20 -3.00 -21.59 -8.19
C ARG A 20 -2.52 -20.18 -7.82
N GLN A 21 -2.85 -19.19 -8.65
CA GLN A 21 -2.52 -17.78 -8.36
C GLN A 21 -3.26 -17.27 -7.12
N LYS A 22 -4.57 -17.59 -6.97
CA LYS A 22 -5.34 -17.28 -5.77
C LYS A 22 -4.79 -18.00 -4.55
N ALA A 23 -4.39 -19.26 -4.70
CA ALA A 23 -3.74 -20.01 -3.62
C ALA A 23 -2.43 -19.35 -3.17
N GLN A 24 -1.58 -18.92 -4.10
CA GLN A 24 -0.34 -18.21 -3.79
C GLN A 24 -0.61 -16.90 -3.03
N ALA A 25 -1.59 -16.12 -3.47
CA ALA A 25 -1.96 -14.86 -2.82
C ALA A 25 -2.41 -15.08 -1.37
N VAL A 26 -3.26 -16.07 -1.11
CA VAL A 26 -3.79 -16.40 0.23
C VAL A 26 -2.68 -16.95 1.14
N ILE A 27 -1.75 -17.75 0.60
CA ILE A 27 -0.59 -18.24 1.35
C ILE A 27 0.32 -17.07 1.74
N MET A 28 0.69 -16.23 0.78
CA MET A 28 1.54 -15.05 1.03
C MET A 28 0.87 -14.03 1.97
N ALA A 29 -0.46 -13.98 1.98
CA ALA A 29 -1.21 -13.21 2.96
C ALA A 29 -1.11 -13.79 4.38
N GLY A 30 -0.56 -15.01 4.54
CA GLY A 30 -0.44 -15.69 5.82
C GLY A 30 -1.78 -16.20 6.38
N SER A 31 -2.76 -16.39 5.53
CA SER A 31 -4.10 -16.91 5.89
C SER A 31 -4.16 -18.43 5.88
N VAL A 32 -3.09 -19.14 5.48
CA VAL A 32 -3.09 -20.59 5.35
C VAL A 32 -2.36 -21.24 6.53
N PHE A 33 -3.02 -22.21 7.13
CA PHE A 33 -2.50 -23.05 8.20
C PHE A 33 -2.49 -24.50 7.73
N VAL A 34 -1.38 -25.17 7.93
CA VAL A 34 -1.14 -26.59 7.63
C VAL A 34 -0.93 -27.31 8.94
N ASP A 35 -1.79 -28.26 9.27
CA ASP A 35 -1.75 -28.99 10.55
C ASP A 35 -1.65 -28.02 11.76
N GLY A 36 -2.41 -26.90 11.68
CA GLY A 36 -2.46 -25.87 12.71
C GLY A 36 -1.29 -24.86 12.70
N GLN A 37 -0.26 -25.05 11.87
CA GLN A 37 0.87 -24.13 11.74
C GLN A 37 0.70 -23.21 10.54
N ARG A 38 0.93 -21.90 10.74
CA ARG A 38 0.89 -20.91 9.67
C ARG A 38 2.02 -21.15 8.67
N VAL A 39 1.67 -21.14 7.37
CA VAL A 39 2.64 -21.23 6.26
C VAL A 39 2.41 -20.08 5.31
N ASP A 40 3.47 -19.33 5.00
CA ASP A 40 3.43 -18.12 4.16
C ASP A 40 4.19 -18.24 2.83
N LYS A 41 4.82 -19.41 2.59
CA LYS A 41 5.56 -19.68 1.34
C LYS A 41 4.79 -20.64 0.44
N PRO A 42 4.33 -20.20 -0.74
CA PRO A 42 3.51 -21.02 -1.66
C PRO A 42 4.19 -22.32 -2.13
N GLY A 43 5.53 -22.28 -2.22
CA GLY A 43 6.33 -23.43 -2.64
C GLY A 43 6.61 -24.45 -1.55
N THR A 44 6.14 -24.25 -0.31
CA THR A 44 6.36 -25.19 0.79
C THR A 44 5.83 -26.58 0.44
N ALA A 45 6.68 -27.60 0.56
CA ALA A 45 6.30 -29.00 0.33
C ALA A 45 5.63 -29.57 1.59
N VAL A 46 4.35 -29.90 1.47
CA VAL A 46 3.52 -30.45 2.54
C VAL A 46 3.02 -31.84 2.19
N PRO A 47 2.69 -32.71 3.17
CA PRO A 47 2.03 -33.98 2.87
C PRO A 47 0.71 -33.76 2.11
N ASN A 48 0.40 -34.59 1.12
CA ASN A 48 -0.87 -34.49 0.39
C ASN A 48 -2.10 -34.77 1.27
N THR A 49 -1.88 -35.38 2.44
CA THR A 49 -2.89 -35.65 3.48
C THR A 49 -2.94 -34.58 4.57
N ALA A 50 -2.14 -33.50 4.45
CA ALA A 50 -2.11 -32.44 5.43
C ALA A 50 -3.47 -31.76 5.59
N GLN A 51 -3.86 -31.46 6.80
CA GLN A 51 -5.08 -30.71 7.07
C GLN A 51 -4.82 -29.23 6.79
N ILE A 52 -5.49 -28.70 5.75
CA ILE A 52 -5.39 -27.29 5.40
C ILE A 52 -6.58 -26.53 5.96
N GLU A 53 -6.27 -25.45 6.64
CA GLU A 53 -7.25 -24.49 7.10
C GLU A 53 -6.89 -23.12 6.50
N VAL A 54 -7.86 -22.50 5.81
CA VAL A 54 -7.73 -21.11 5.35
C VAL A 54 -8.48 -20.24 6.34
N ARG A 55 -7.72 -19.50 7.17
CA ARG A 55 -8.28 -18.61 8.19
C ARG A 55 -8.33 -17.19 7.64
N GLY A 56 -9.44 -16.51 7.88
CA GLY A 56 -9.69 -15.13 7.48
C GLY A 56 -10.58 -15.03 6.24
N HIS A 57 -11.21 -13.88 6.09
CA HIS A 57 -11.93 -13.56 4.86
C HIS A 57 -10.93 -13.47 3.71
N ALA A 58 -11.32 -13.92 2.52
CA ALA A 58 -10.56 -13.63 1.30
C ALA A 58 -10.28 -12.12 1.28
N LEU A 59 -9.02 -11.74 0.96
CA LEU A 59 -8.68 -10.32 0.83
C LEU A 59 -9.68 -9.67 -0.12
N PRO A 60 -10.33 -8.57 0.26
CA PRO A 60 -11.29 -7.88 -0.60
C PRO A 60 -10.62 -7.29 -1.84
N TYR A 61 -9.31 -7.16 -1.84
CA TYR A 61 -8.48 -6.54 -2.88
C TYR A 61 -7.46 -7.53 -3.44
N VAL A 62 -6.93 -7.25 -4.63
CA VAL A 62 -5.90 -8.07 -5.30
C VAL A 62 -4.62 -8.23 -4.47
N SER A 63 -4.37 -7.35 -3.51
CA SER A 63 -3.27 -7.48 -2.54
C SER A 63 -3.59 -6.80 -1.21
N ARG A 64 -2.76 -7.09 -0.18
CA ARG A 64 -2.86 -6.47 1.16
C ARG A 64 -2.73 -4.94 1.13
N GLY A 65 -2.11 -4.38 0.07
CA GLY A 65 -1.99 -2.94 -0.11
C GLY A 65 -3.34 -2.23 -0.02
N GLY A 66 -4.41 -2.80 -0.59
CA GLY A 66 -5.75 -2.23 -0.54
C GLY A 66 -6.29 -1.97 0.86
N LEU A 67 -5.89 -2.78 1.85
CA LEU A 67 -6.27 -2.57 3.27
C LEU A 67 -5.71 -1.27 3.85
N LYS A 68 -4.57 -0.78 3.33
CA LYS A 68 -3.97 0.47 3.77
C LYS A 68 -4.83 1.66 3.32
N LEU A 69 -5.22 1.70 2.04
CA LEU A 69 -6.10 2.75 1.54
C LEU A 69 -7.49 2.68 2.15
N GLU A 70 -8.03 1.46 2.34
CA GLU A 70 -9.29 1.27 3.06
C GLU A 70 -9.25 1.86 4.48
N LYS A 71 -8.13 1.67 5.19
CA LYS A 71 -7.91 2.29 6.52
C LYS A 71 -7.93 3.81 6.43
N ALA A 72 -7.25 4.40 5.44
CA ALA A 72 -7.27 5.84 5.24
C ALA A 72 -8.70 6.36 5.00
N MET A 73 -9.47 5.69 4.13
CA MET A 73 -10.87 6.05 3.85
C MET A 73 -11.81 5.89 5.06
N LYS A 74 -11.53 4.96 5.96
CA LYS A 74 -12.28 4.81 7.22
C LYS A 74 -11.90 5.84 8.27
N THR A 75 -10.69 6.38 8.20
CA THR A 75 -10.15 7.31 9.20
C THR A 75 -10.38 8.77 8.81
N PHE A 76 -10.27 9.09 7.51
CA PHE A 76 -10.35 10.43 6.97
C PHE A 76 -11.64 10.64 6.16
N PRO A 77 -12.13 11.88 6.03
CA PRO A 77 -13.33 12.19 5.26
C PRO A 77 -13.05 12.17 3.75
N LEU A 78 -12.53 11.04 3.27
CA LEU A 78 -12.11 10.80 1.89
C LEU A 78 -13.17 10.04 1.11
N THR A 79 -13.53 10.55 -0.08
CA THR A 79 -14.42 9.88 -1.03
C THR A 79 -13.74 9.77 -2.39
N LEU A 80 -13.98 8.67 -3.11
CA LEU A 80 -13.36 8.42 -4.42
C LEU A 80 -14.36 8.34 -5.55
N THR A 81 -15.67 8.40 -5.24
CA THR A 81 -16.74 8.27 -6.23
C THR A 81 -16.63 9.35 -7.32
N GLY A 82 -16.52 8.92 -8.56
CA GLY A 82 -16.44 9.80 -9.74
C GLY A 82 -15.08 10.47 -9.94
N LYS A 83 -14.10 10.25 -9.07
CA LYS A 83 -12.78 10.89 -9.13
C LYS A 83 -11.87 10.26 -10.19
N VAL A 84 -11.03 11.10 -10.80
CA VAL A 84 -9.85 10.70 -11.58
C VAL A 84 -8.67 10.57 -10.62
N CYS A 85 -8.10 9.38 -10.54
CA CYS A 85 -7.11 9.02 -9.53
C CYS A 85 -5.78 8.59 -10.14
N ALA A 86 -4.70 8.69 -9.36
CA ALA A 86 -3.43 8.02 -9.64
C ALA A 86 -3.03 7.11 -8.47
N ASP A 87 -2.48 5.93 -8.80
CA ASP A 87 -1.85 5.01 -7.87
C ASP A 87 -0.35 5.00 -8.16
N ILE A 88 0.41 5.72 -7.35
CA ILE A 88 1.86 5.91 -7.51
C ILE A 88 2.59 4.82 -6.71
N GLY A 89 3.23 3.89 -7.44
CA GLY A 89 3.77 2.67 -6.88
C GLY A 89 2.73 1.55 -6.86
N ALA A 90 1.98 1.39 -7.95
CA ALA A 90 0.82 0.52 -8.02
C ALA A 90 1.14 -0.97 -7.74
N SER A 91 2.33 -1.44 -8.10
CA SER A 91 2.77 -2.84 -7.91
C SER A 91 1.71 -3.83 -8.40
N THR A 92 1.15 -4.67 -7.54
CA THR A 92 0.07 -5.62 -7.89
C THR A 92 -1.30 -4.96 -8.04
N GLY A 93 -1.46 -3.68 -7.66
CA GLY A 93 -2.69 -2.91 -7.83
C GLY A 93 -3.63 -2.93 -6.63
N GLY A 94 -3.12 -3.15 -5.42
CA GLY A 94 -3.98 -3.17 -4.22
C GLY A 94 -4.71 -1.85 -3.98
N PHE A 95 -4.02 -0.72 -4.12
CA PHE A 95 -4.63 0.60 -4.00
C PHE A 95 -5.55 0.89 -5.20
N THR A 96 -5.12 0.57 -6.41
CA THR A 96 -5.94 0.67 -7.63
C THR A 96 -7.28 -0.06 -7.46
N ASP A 97 -7.25 -1.33 -7.02
CA ASP A 97 -8.47 -2.13 -6.79
C ASP A 97 -9.37 -1.51 -5.72
N CYS A 98 -8.78 -1.01 -4.62
CA CYS A 98 -9.51 -0.29 -3.59
C CYS A 98 -10.19 0.97 -4.15
N MET A 99 -9.51 1.78 -4.97
CA MET A 99 -10.09 2.96 -5.60
C MET A 99 -11.27 2.60 -6.50
N LEU A 100 -11.12 1.59 -7.35
CA LEU A 100 -12.17 1.14 -8.27
C LEU A 100 -13.41 0.62 -7.54
N GLN A 101 -13.22 -0.14 -6.46
CA GLN A 101 -14.31 -0.65 -5.61
C GLN A 101 -15.05 0.48 -4.87
N ASN A 102 -14.37 1.60 -4.62
CA ASN A 102 -14.94 2.80 -4.00
C ASN A 102 -15.38 3.87 -5.02
N GLY A 103 -15.59 3.47 -6.28
CA GLY A 103 -16.27 4.28 -7.28
C GLY A 103 -15.38 5.24 -8.05
N ALA A 104 -14.06 5.10 -8.04
CA ALA A 104 -13.18 5.89 -8.89
C ALA A 104 -13.58 5.76 -10.36
N GLN A 105 -13.66 6.88 -11.06
CA GLN A 105 -13.99 6.93 -12.48
C GLN A 105 -12.85 6.42 -13.35
N LYS A 106 -11.63 6.76 -12.97
CA LYS A 106 -10.41 6.40 -13.69
C LYS A 106 -9.22 6.31 -12.72
N VAL A 107 -8.32 5.36 -12.95
CA VAL A 107 -7.09 5.21 -12.16
C VAL A 107 -5.88 5.06 -13.09
N TYR A 108 -4.92 5.96 -12.97
CA TYR A 108 -3.60 5.82 -13.57
C TYR A 108 -2.72 5.00 -12.62
N ALA A 109 -2.48 3.74 -12.96
CA ALA A 109 -1.65 2.83 -12.18
C ALA A 109 -0.19 2.92 -12.61
N VAL A 110 0.61 3.67 -11.87
CA VAL A 110 1.99 4.03 -12.19
C VAL A 110 2.97 3.17 -11.40
N ASP A 111 3.89 2.51 -12.07
CA ASP A 111 4.98 1.75 -11.45
C ASP A 111 6.26 1.75 -12.28
N VAL A 112 7.42 1.72 -11.63
CA VAL A 112 8.72 1.55 -12.30
C VAL A 112 8.94 0.10 -12.77
N GLY A 113 8.25 -0.86 -12.15
CA GLY A 113 8.28 -2.28 -12.50
C GLY A 113 7.53 -2.58 -13.79
N TYR A 114 7.54 -3.85 -14.15
CA TYR A 114 6.86 -4.35 -15.34
C TYR A 114 6.20 -5.70 -15.06
N GLY A 115 4.98 -5.90 -15.56
CA GLY A 115 4.25 -7.16 -15.46
C GLY A 115 3.74 -7.47 -14.06
N GLN A 116 3.68 -6.47 -13.14
CA GLN A 116 3.27 -6.69 -11.75
C GLN A 116 1.78 -6.48 -11.52
N LEU A 117 1.16 -5.52 -12.22
CA LEU A 117 -0.25 -5.20 -12.07
C LEU A 117 -1.11 -6.43 -12.36
N ASP A 118 -2.07 -6.73 -11.49
CA ASP A 118 -2.98 -7.86 -11.65
C ASP A 118 -3.71 -7.78 -13.00
N TRP A 119 -3.82 -8.93 -13.68
CA TRP A 119 -4.40 -8.99 -15.02
C TRP A 119 -5.86 -8.52 -15.07
N LYS A 120 -6.63 -8.72 -13.99
CA LYS A 120 -7.99 -8.22 -13.85
C LYS A 120 -8.04 -6.69 -13.93
N LEU A 121 -7.07 -6.02 -13.30
CA LEU A 121 -6.97 -4.57 -13.33
C LEU A 121 -6.47 -4.05 -14.68
N ARG A 122 -5.55 -4.79 -15.34
CA ARG A 122 -5.13 -4.46 -16.71
C ARG A 122 -6.27 -4.50 -17.72
N GLY A 123 -7.24 -5.37 -17.50
CA GLY A 123 -8.43 -5.51 -18.37
C GLY A 123 -9.57 -4.56 -18.02
N ASP A 124 -9.49 -3.81 -16.93
CA ASP A 124 -10.54 -2.86 -16.54
C ASP A 124 -10.40 -1.57 -17.37
N PRO A 125 -11.44 -1.16 -18.13
CA PRO A 125 -11.38 0.04 -18.98
C PRO A 125 -11.17 1.35 -18.21
N ARG A 126 -11.35 1.35 -16.89
CA ARG A 126 -11.09 2.50 -16.00
C ARG A 126 -9.62 2.61 -15.61
N VAL A 127 -8.79 1.61 -15.87
CA VAL A 127 -7.38 1.58 -15.48
C VAL A 127 -6.48 1.91 -16.66
N VAL A 128 -5.61 2.89 -16.46
CA VAL A 128 -4.49 3.18 -17.37
C VAL A 128 -3.23 2.60 -16.75
N CYS A 129 -2.73 1.49 -17.31
CA CYS A 129 -1.53 0.83 -16.82
C CYS A 129 -0.27 1.56 -17.33
N MET A 130 0.48 2.17 -16.43
CA MET A 130 1.70 2.95 -16.71
C MET A 130 2.91 2.30 -16.03
N GLU A 131 3.32 1.16 -16.55
CA GLU A 131 4.53 0.44 -16.11
C GLU A 131 5.81 1.04 -16.71
N ARG A 132 6.98 0.73 -16.13
CA ARG A 132 8.28 1.29 -16.49
C ARG A 132 8.29 2.82 -16.44
N THR A 133 7.48 3.41 -15.58
CA THR A 133 7.28 4.84 -15.46
C THR A 133 7.81 5.32 -14.12
N ASN A 134 8.76 6.25 -14.13
CA ASN A 134 9.29 6.85 -12.92
C ASN A 134 8.40 8.02 -12.50
N ALA A 135 7.70 7.86 -11.40
CA ALA A 135 6.74 8.84 -10.88
C ALA A 135 7.35 10.21 -10.55
N ARG A 136 8.66 10.26 -10.27
CA ARG A 136 9.38 11.51 -10.03
C ARG A 136 9.33 12.50 -11.19
N TYR A 137 9.14 12.00 -12.41
CA TYR A 137 9.19 12.79 -13.65
C TYR A 137 7.83 12.84 -14.37
N LEU A 138 6.76 12.50 -13.68
CA LEU A 138 5.43 12.58 -14.25
C LEU A 138 5.03 14.03 -14.52
N THR A 139 4.41 14.23 -15.67
CA THR A 139 3.85 15.50 -16.10
C THR A 139 2.50 15.30 -16.82
N HIS A 140 1.84 16.37 -17.19
CA HIS A 140 0.61 16.31 -18.00
C HIS A 140 0.80 15.74 -19.41
N GLU A 141 2.04 15.51 -19.88
CA GLU A 141 2.28 14.75 -21.11
C GLU A 141 1.89 13.28 -20.97
N GLN A 142 2.13 12.68 -19.78
CA GLN A 142 1.77 11.29 -19.50
C GLN A 142 0.37 11.16 -18.86
N ILE A 143 -0.01 12.12 -18.01
CA ILE A 143 -1.32 12.18 -17.35
C ILE A 143 -2.01 13.49 -17.78
N PRO A 144 -2.74 13.49 -18.90
CA PRO A 144 -3.28 14.74 -19.48
C PRO A 144 -4.47 15.32 -18.70
N GLN A 145 -5.03 14.59 -17.75
CA GLN A 145 -6.12 15.04 -16.89
C GLN A 145 -5.58 15.50 -15.54
N GLU A 146 -6.17 16.55 -14.97
CA GLU A 146 -5.96 16.86 -13.55
C GLU A 146 -6.44 15.68 -12.68
N LEU A 147 -5.72 15.41 -11.62
CA LEU A 147 -6.06 14.35 -10.68
C LEU A 147 -6.87 14.92 -9.51
N ASP A 148 -7.98 14.29 -9.18
CA ASP A 148 -8.76 14.61 -7.99
C ASP A 148 -8.19 13.93 -6.75
N PHE A 149 -7.47 12.81 -6.95
CA PHE A 149 -6.87 12.05 -5.87
C PHE A 149 -5.62 11.30 -6.32
N ALA A 150 -4.63 11.20 -5.43
CA ALA A 150 -3.48 10.32 -5.62
C ALA A 150 -3.19 9.48 -4.37
N SER A 151 -2.87 8.20 -4.55
CA SER A 151 -2.21 7.39 -3.54
C SER A 151 -0.73 7.25 -3.86
N VAL A 152 0.13 7.20 -2.82
CA VAL A 152 1.58 7.04 -2.98
C VAL A 152 2.07 5.93 -2.07
N ASP A 153 2.47 4.80 -2.65
CA ASP A 153 3.09 3.66 -1.96
C ASP A 153 4.42 3.27 -2.64
N VAL A 154 5.39 4.16 -2.59
CA VAL A 154 6.71 3.98 -3.23
C VAL A 154 7.72 3.34 -2.27
N SER A 155 8.76 2.69 -2.84
CA SER A 155 9.84 2.07 -2.09
C SER A 155 11.21 2.56 -2.58
N PHE A 156 12.18 2.62 -1.66
CA PHE A 156 13.57 3.01 -1.94
C PHE A 156 13.75 4.46 -2.40
N ILE A 157 12.80 5.32 -2.15
CA ILE A 157 12.81 6.75 -2.48
C ILE A 157 12.04 7.52 -1.39
N SER A 158 12.49 8.74 -1.08
CA SER A 158 11.77 9.63 -0.18
C SER A 158 10.55 10.26 -0.86
N LEU A 159 9.47 10.45 -0.10
CA LEU A 159 8.27 11.17 -0.53
C LEU A 159 8.58 12.61 -0.95
N GLY A 160 9.57 13.25 -0.34
CA GLY A 160 10.03 14.58 -0.73
C GLY A 160 10.48 14.71 -2.20
N LEU A 161 10.81 13.57 -2.86
CA LEU A 161 11.15 13.52 -4.28
C LEU A 161 9.94 13.23 -5.19
N ILE A 162 8.83 12.78 -4.63
CA ILE A 162 7.60 12.46 -5.37
C ILE A 162 6.59 13.60 -5.31
N LEU A 163 6.50 14.27 -4.17
CA LEU A 163 5.53 15.36 -3.95
C LEU A 163 5.60 16.48 -5.00
N PRO A 164 6.79 16.90 -5.50
CA PRO A 164 6.85 17.90 -6.58
C PRO A 164 6.09 17.50 -7.86
N ALA A 165 6.13 16.22 -8.24
CA ALA A 165 5.40 15.73 -9.41
C ALA A 165 3.87 15.72 -9.15
N LEU A 166 3.46 15.40 -7.93
CA LEU A 166 2.04 15.46 -7.55
C LEU A 166 1.50 16.87 -7.49
N ASP A 167 2.29 17.85 -7.01
CA ASP A 167 1.95 19.27 -7.00
C ASP A 167 1.55 19.75 -8.41
N GLY A 168 2.29 19.29 -9.43
CA GLY A 168 2.01 19.63 -10.83
C GLY A 168 0.85 18.85 -11.47
N LEU A 169 0.31 17.81 -10.85
CA LEU A 169 -0.71 16.93 -11.44
C LEU A 169 -2.07 16.97 -10.75
N LEU A 170 -2.08 17.31 -9.46
CA LEU A 170 -3.32 17.40 -8.69
C LEU A 170 -4.08 18.70 -9.04
N SER A 171 -5.39 18.58 -9.14
CA SER A 171 -6.29 19.72 -9.25
C SER A 171 -6.18 20.62 -8.00
N PRO A 172 -6.56 21.90 -8.09
CA PRO A 172 -6.78 22.72 -6.89
C PRO A 172 -7.72 21.98 -5.93
N GLU A 173 -7.38 21.88 -4.66
CA GLU A 173 -8.13 21.08 -3.66
C GLU A 173 -8.06 19.54 -3.89
N GLY A 174 -7.29 19.05 -4.86
CA GLY A 174 -7.02 17.61 -5.05
C GLY A 174 -6.40 17.00 -3.79
N GLU A 175 -6.69 15.74 -3.53
CA GLU A 175 -6.32 15.06 -2.29
C GLU A 175 -5.28 13.97 -2.54
N ALA A 176 -4.48 13.65 -1.53
CA ALA A 176 -3.56 12.53 -1.60
C ALA A 176 -3.49 11.74 -0.29
N VAL A 177 -3.21 10.44 -0.41
CA VAL A 177 -2.81 9.59 0.71
C VAL A 177 -1.42 9.04 0.43
N CYS A 178 -0.44 9.44 1.25
CA CYS A 178 0.94 8.99 1.14
C CYS A 178 1.27 7.97 2.22
N LEU A 179 1.85 6.84 1.82
CA LEU A 179 2.42 5.88 2.75
C LEU A 179 3.81 6.32 3.16
N VAL A 180 3.94 6.81 4.38
CA VAL A 180 5.22 7.23 4.99
C VAL A 180 5.92 6.00 5.54
N LYS A 181 7.08 5.68 4.99
CA LYS A 181 7.86 4.49 5.32
C LYS A 181 9.15 4.89 6.03
N PRO A 182 9.25 4.74 7.36
CA PRO A 182 10.43 5.15 8.11
C PRO A 182 11.74 4.59 7.55
N GLN A 183 11.73 3.36 7.05
CA GLN A 183 12.91 2.71 6.48
C GLN A 183 13.47 3.38 5.20
N PHE A 184 12.68 4.23 4.53
CA PHE A 184 13.12 4.95 3.33
C PHE A 184 13.27 6.46 3.56
N GLU A 185 12.84 6.95 4.72
CA GLU A 185 12.87 8.37 5.09
C GLU A 185 13.94 8.71 6.14
N ALA A 186 14.27 7.77 7.05
CA ALA A 186 15.07 8.05 8.25
C ALA A 186 16.58 8.24 8.04
N GLY A 187 17.09 7.94 6.82
CA GLY A 187 18.55 7.84 6.59
C GLY A 187 19.11 6.46 7.01
N ARG A 188 20.18 6.05 6.32
CA ARG A 188 20.73 4.68 6.45
C ARG A 188 21.22 4.34 7.85
N GLU A 189 21.77 5.32 8.58
CA GLU A 189 22.32 5.19 9.93
C GLU A 189 21.28 4.84 11.00
N LYS A 190 20.02 5.19 10.75
CA LYS A 190 18.88 4.92 11.67
C LYS A 190 18.12 3.63 11.33
N VAL A 191 18.50 2.97 10.23
CA VAL A 191 17.87 1.72 9.79
C VAL A 191 18.63 0.52 10.35
N GLY A 192 17.94 -0.35 11.10
CA GLY A 192 18.54 -1.52 11.70
C GLY A 192 18.97 -2.60 10.70
N LYS A 193 19.74 -3.60 11.16
CA LYS A 193 20.37 -4.66 10.35
C LYS A 193 19.44 -5.42 9.39
N LYS A 194 18.14 -5.46 9.66
CA LYS A 194 17.14 -6.12 8.81
C LYS A 194 16.30 -5.13 7.99
N GLY A 195 16.75 -3.89 7.83
CA GLY A 195 15.97 -2.88 7.14
C GLY A 195 14.75 -2.38 7.94
N VAL A 196 14.75 -2.53 9.28
CA VAL A 196 13.62 -2.16 10.13
C VAL A 196 14.00 -1.02 11.06
N VAL A 197 13.19 0.04 11.06
CA VAL A 197 13.23 1.13 12.04
C VAL A 197 12.31 0.77 13.20
N ARG A 198 12.87 0.72 14.42
CA ARG A 198 12.12 0.31 15.63
C ARG A 198 11.99 1.42 16.68
N ASP A 199 12.87 2.42 16.61
CA ASP A 199 12.90 3.50 17.58
C ASP A 199 11.73 4.47 17.35
N PRO A 200 10.82 4.64 18.33
CA PRO A 200 9.72 5.58 18.22
C PRO A 200 10.17 7.03 17.96
N ALA A 201 11.35 7.42 18.49
CA ALA A 201 11.89 8.75 18.27
C ALA A 201 12.22 8.98 16.77
N VAL A 202 12.77 7.95 16.10
CA VAL A 202 13.04 8.02 14.66
C VAL A 202 11.74 8.07 13.85
N HIS A 203 10.68 7.36 14.28
CA HIS A 203 9.38 7.47 13.63
C HIS A 203 8.80 8.88 13.74
N LEU A 204 8.96 9.52 14.91
CA LEU A 204 8.53 10.91 15.12
C LEU A 204 9.28 11.88 14.18
N GLU A 205 10.60 11.80 14.15
CA GLU A 205 11.44 12.60 13.23
C GLU A 205 11.02 12.44 11.75
N VAL A 206 10.71 11.21 11.34
CA VAL A 206 10.26 10.92 9.98
C VAL A 206 8.91 11.58 9.68
N LEU A 207 7.99 11.55 10.62
CA LEU A 207 6.69 12.20 10.46
C LEU A 207 6.81 13.73 10.44
N GLU A 208 7.69 14.30 11.26
CA GLU A 208 8.00 15.75 11.25
C GLU A 208 8.61 16.16 9.89
N ALA A 209 9.55 15.36 9.36
CA ALA A 209 10.13 15.60 8.04
C ALA A 209 9.06 15.49 6.92
N PHE A 210 8.13 14.55 7.03
CA PHE A 210 7.01 14.44 6.09
C PHE A 210 6.12 15.69 6.10
N LEU A 211 5.80 16.26 7.28
CA LEU A 211 5.05 17.52 7.38
C LEU A 211 5.79 18.67 6.68
N HIS A 212 7.11 18.72 6.84
CA HIS A 212 7.94 19.73 6.20
C HIS A 212 7.93 19.58 4.67
N HIS A 213 8.17 18.38 4.16
CA HIS A 213 8.13 18.10 2.73
C HIS A 213 6.76 18.39 2.11
N ALA A 214 5.67 18.06 2.80
CA ALA A 214 4.33 18.38 2.33
C ALA A 214 4.15 19.90 2.17
N LYS A 215 4.53 20.66 3.19
CA LYS A 215 4.42 22.12 3.18
C LYS A 215 5.28 22.78 2.09
N GLU A 216 6.51 22.31 1.88
CA GLU A 216 7.41 22.81 0.82
C GLU A 216 6.87 22.57 -0.59
N ASN A 217 6.04 21.53 -0.75
CA ASN A 217 5.43 21.17 -2.03
C ASN A 217 3.94 21.56 -2.09
N HIS A 218 3.54 22.62 -1.41
CA HIS A 218 2.20 23.22 -1.47
C HIS A 218 1.06 22.31 -0.99
N PHE A 219 1.35 21.34 -0.13
CA PHE A 219 0.33 20.48 0.48
C PHE A 219 0.02 20.89 1.92
N THR A 220 -1.24 20.80 2.29
CA THR A 220 -1.71 20.85 3.68
C THR A 220 -1.97 19.44 4.17
N VAL A 221 -1.33 19.05 5.29
CA VAL A 221 -1.57 17.76 5.94
C VAL A 221 -2.84 17.86 6.79
N LEU A 222 -3.87 17.11 6.42
CA LEU A 222 -5.18 17.09 7.08
C LEU A 222 -5.29 16.01 8.16
N GLY A 223 -4.43 15.00 8.11
CA GLY A 223 -4.42 13.94 9.11
C GLY A 223 -3.30 12.94 8.91
N ILE A 224 -2.92 12.26 9.97
CA ILE A 224 -1.97 11.16 9.96
C ILE A 224 -2.54 10.01 10.78
N THR A 225 -2.37 8.78 10.30
CA THR A 225 -2.64 7.54 11.04
C THR A 225 -1.59 6.49 10.67
N TYR A 226 -1.60 5.34 11.32
CA TYR A 226 -0.71 4.22 10.96
C TYR A 226 -1.42 3.19 10.08
N SER A 227 -0.63 2.49 9.26
CA SER A 227 -1.09 1.39 8.43
C SER A 227 -1.67 0.26 9.31
N PRO A 228 -2.77 -0.41 8.90
CA PRO A 228 -3.34 -1.53 9.65
C PRO A 228 -2.47 -2.78 9.59
N ILE A 229 -1.48 -2.79 8.71
CA ILE A 229 -0.55 -3.91 8.50
C ILE A 229 0.89 -3.40 8.43
N ARG A 230 1.82 -4.22 8.89
CA ARG A 230 3.25 -3.93 8.74
C ARG A 230 3.73 -4.16 7.31
N GLY A 231 4.78 -3.45 6.92
CA GLY A 231 5.54 -3.71 5.70
C GLY A 231 6.14 -5.13 5.66
N PRO A 232 6.65 -5.56 4.49
CA PRO A 232 7.16 -6.93 4.29
C PRO A 232 8.22 -7.37 5.30
N GLU A 233 9.11 -6.46 5.71
CA GLU A 233 10.19 -6.71 6.65
C GLU A 233 9.78 -6.48 8.12
N GLY A 234 8.52 -6.10 8.37
CA GLY A 234 7.96 -5.85 9.69
C GLY A 234 8.00 -4.37 10.12
N ASN A 235 8.31 -3.43 9.23
CA ASN A 235 8.26 -2.00 9.51
C ASN A 235 6.83 -1.55 9.82
N ILE A 236 6.68 -0.67 10.81
CA ILE A 236 5.50 0.17 10.99
C ILE A 236 5.53 1.25 9.92
N GLU A 237 4.41 1.46 9.24
CA GLU A 237 4.25 2.46 8.19
C GLU A 237 3.07 3.38 8.55
N TYR A 238 3.09 4.61 8.06
CA TYR A 238 2.07 5.61 8.37
C TYR A 238 1.35 6.06 7.12
N LEU A 239 0.14 6.57 7.27
CA LEU A 239 -0.72 7.10 6.23
C LEU A 239 -0.92 8.59 6.49
N GLY A 240 -0.35 9.44 5.64
CA GLY A 240 -0.56 10.88 5.65
C GLY A 240 -1.64 11.26 4.64
N TYR A 241 -2.67 11.98 5.11
CA TYR A 241 -3.73 12.51 4.27
C TYR A 241 -3.47 13.98 3.99
N LEU A 242 -3.37 14.30 2.73
CA LEU A 242 -2.96 15.59 2.19
C LEU A 242 -4.06 16.21 1.34
N ARG A 243 -4.11 17.54 1.31
CA ARG A 243 -4.84 18.32 0.31
C ARG A 243 -3.86 19.25 -0.40
N HIS A 244 -3.98 19.32 -1.73
CA HIS A 244 -3.25 20.28 -2.54
C HIS A 244 -3.70 21.71 -2.25
N GLY A 245 -2.77 22.63 -2.20
CA GLY A 245 -2.99 24.01 -1.81
C GLY A 245 -2.80 24.30 -0.33
N GLN A 246 -2.79 25.59 -0.01
CA GLN A 246 -2.66 26.07 1.37
C GLN A 246 -3.99 26.02 2.10
N GLY A 247 -3.97 25.56 3.34
CA GLY A 247 -5.16 25.44 4.17
C GLY A 247 -4.81 25.35 5.65
N THR A 248 -5.80 25.08 6.50
CA THR A 248 -5.60 24.81 7.91
C THR A 248 -5.21 23.35 8.08
N PRO A 249 -4.03 23.04 8.66
CA PRO A 249 -3.67 21.67 9.02
C PRO A 249 -4.71 21.01 9.91
N GLY A 250 -4.81 19.69 9.82
CA GLY A 250 -5.67 18.93 10.72
C GLY A 250 -5.16 18.96 12.17
N ASP A 251 -6.06 18.64 13.09
CA ASP A 251 -5.72 18.50 14.51
C ASP A 251 -5.33 17.04 14.79
N PHE A 252 -4.03 16.78 15.02
CA PHE A 252 -3.48 15.48 15.34
C PHE A 252 -2.18 15.59 16.15
N SER A 253 -1.91 14.59 16.97
CA SER A 253 -0.70 14.48 17.79
C SER A 253 0.23 13.41 17.25
N LEU A 254 1.39 13.79 16.70
CA LEU A 254 2.39 12.83 16.21
C LEU A 254 2.87 11.86 17.30
N PRO A 255 3.18 12.29 18.54
CA PRO A 255 3.57 11.38 19.61
C PRO A 255 2.50 10.32 19.90
N GLU A 256 1.22 10.70 19.97
CA GLU A 256 0.12 9.76 20.23
C GLU A 256 -0.06 8.76 19.08
N ILE A 257 0.10 9.19 17.84
CA ILE A 257 0.04 8.31 16.65
C ILE A 257 1.18 7.30 16.67
N VAL A 258 2.40 7.73 17.00
CA VAL A 258 3.57 6.84 17.12
C VAL A 258 3.36 5.84 18.25
N GLU A 259 2.95 6.28 19.44
CA GLU A 259 2.66 5.41 20.58
C GLU A 259 1.58 4.38 20.24
N ALA A 260 0.47 4.81 19.64
CA ALA A 260 -0.61 3.93 19.22
C ALA A 260 -0.13 2.89 18.21
N SER A 261 0.69 3.26 17.22
CA SER A 261 1.22 2.34 16.22
C SER A 261 2.09 1.25 16.83
N HIS A 262 2.95 1.60 17.79
CA HIS A 262 3.81 0.65 18.50
C HIS A 262 3.05 -0.25 19.47
N SER A 263 1.95 0.23 20.04
CA SER A 263 1.12 -0.56 20.96
C SER A 263 0.17 -1.53 20.22
N GLN A 264 -0.39 -1.13 19.09
CA GLN A 264 -1.37 -1.90 18.34
C GLN A 264 -0.73 -2.91 17.38
N LEU A 265 0.42 -2.57 16.81
CA LEU A 265 1.16 -3.43 15.88
C LEU A 265 2.32 -4.14 16.61
N LYS A 266 2.04 -4.84 17.69
CA LYS A 266 3.03 -5.68 18.40
C LYS A 266 3.48 -6.85 17.53
N ASP A 267 4.76 -7.28 17.72
CA ASP A 267 5.37 -8.45 17.03
C ASP A 267 4.65 -9.76 17.38
#